data_fff0ac28f9df73cb0a18cfbf3705d970
#
_entry.id   fff0ac28f9df73cb0a18cfbf3705d970
#
_cell.length_a   1.000
_cell.length_b   1.000
_cell.length_c   1.000
_cell.angle_alpha   90.00
_cell.angle_beta   90.00
_cell.angle_gamma   90.00
#
_symmetry.space_group_name_H-M   'P 1'
#
loop_
_entity.id
_entity.type
_entity.pdbx_description
1 polymer ?
#
loop_
_entity_poly.entity_id
_entity_poly.type
_entity_poly.pdbx_seq_one_letter_code
_entity_poly.pdbx_strand_id
1 'polypeptide(L)'
;MKTNEQITRRRSIRLKSYDYSSAGEYFVTICSHDREHLFGEIVNEEMQLNEYGLIVQQTWQDLIHHIPNIELDEFVCMPNHLHGIIVILDTMVGAGSEPAPTGKRYELSEIVRQFKTFSAKRINEKRKSTGTPVWQRNYYEHIIRDDNDLHNTREYILNNPLKWFFDEENLNRDCAIKESSE
;
A
#
# COMPACT_ATOMS: atom_id res chain seq x y z
N MET A 1 24.51 15.55 31.76
CA MET A 1 23.10 15.73 31.46
C MET A 1 22.75 14.78 30.31
N LYS A 2 22.02 13.72 30.57
CA LYS A 2 21.61 12.74 29.54
C LYS A 2 20.25 13.18 29.01
N THR A 3 20.17 13.59 27.76
CA THR A 3 18.92 13.90 27.07
C THR A 3 18.15 12.61 26.83
N ASN A 4 16.98 12.54 27.44
CA ASN A 4 16.05 11.42 27.36
C ASN A 4 15.32 11.53 26.02
N GLU A 5 15.84 10.90 24.95
CA GLU A 5 15.08 10.70 23.72
C GLU A 5 13.96 9.71 24.01
N GLN A 6 12.76 10.24 24.16
CA GLN A 6 11.54 9.44 24.18
C GLN A 6 11.38 8.79 22.80
N ILE A 7 11.82 7.55 22.68
CA ILE A 7 11.48 6.67 21.56
C ILE A 7 9.97 6.43 21.67
N THR A 8 9.19 7.22 20.95
CA THR A 8 7.77 6.98 20.75
C THR A 8 7.62 5.65 20.00
N ARG A 9 7.40 4.57 20.74
CA ARG A 9 6.97 3.29 20.18
C ARG A 9 5.61 3.53 19.54
N ARG A 10 5.58 3.69 18.21
CA ARG A 10 4.33 3.69 17.43
C ARG A 10 3.62 2.38 17.75
N ARG A 11 2.46 2.46 18.39
CA ARG A 11 1.60 1.31 18.64
C ARG A 11 1.14 0.79 17.28
N SER A 12 1.24 -0.53 17.09
CA SER A 12 0.61 -1.20 15.94
C SER A 12 -0.88 -0.83 15.93
N ILE A 13 -1.37 -0.35 14.81
CA ILE A 13 -2.79 0.00 14.59
C ILE A 13 -3.63 -1.28 14.44
N ARG A 14 -2.97 -2.44 14.31
CA ARG A 14 -3.61 -3.74 14.12
C ARG A 14 -4.54 -4.09 15.28
N LEU A 15 -5.74 -4.53 14.94
CA LEU A 15 -6.68 -5.10 15.89
C LEU A 15 -6.10 -6.40 16.44
N LYS A 16 -5.80 -6.44 17.76
CA LYS A 16 -5.09 -7.56 18.41
C LYS A 16 -5.81 -8.89 18.34
N SER A 17 -7.11 -8.92 18.07
CA SER A 17 -7.98 -10.10 18.04
C SER A 17 -8.50 -10.44 16.65
N TYR A 18 -8.08 -9.72 15.60
CA TYR A 18 -8.55 -9.98 14.24
C TYR A 18 -7.60 -10.90 13.49
N ASP A 19 -8.17 -11.89 12.82
CA ASP A 19 -7.42 -12.82 11.97
C ASP A 19 -7.30 -12.25 10.55
N TYR A 20 -6.16 -11.66 10.25
CA TYR A 20 -5.84 -11.08 8.94
C TYR A 20 -5.58 -12.10 7.82
N SER A 21 -5.79 -13.39 8.08
CA SER A 21 -5.88 -14.43 7.06
C SER A 21 -7.33 -14.73 6.66
N SER A 22 -8.31 -14.11 7.33
CA SER A 22 -9.72 -14.25 7.02
C SER A 22 -10.02 -13.71 5.62
N ALA A 23 -10.98 -14.35 4.94
CA ALA A 23 -11.55 -13.79 3.72
C ALA A 23 -12.14 -12.40 4.00
N GLY A 24 -11.93 -11.46 3.09
CA GLY A 24 -12.39 -10.09 3.24
C GLY A 24 -11.58 -9.10 2.39
N GLU A 25 -11.98 -7.86 2.45
CA GLU A 25 -11.41 -6.77 1.71
C GLU A 25 -10.59 -5.87 2.64
N TYR A 26 -9.36 -5.57 2.22
CA TYR A 26 -8.39 -4.85 3.02
C TYR A 26 -7.82 -3.68 2.24
N PHE A 27 -8.11 -2.48 2.70
CA PHE A 27 -7.42 -1.29 2.20
C PHE A 27 -6.05 -1.17 2.87
N VAL A 28 -5.03 -0.85 2.08
CA VAL A 28 -3.66 -0.65 2.58
C VAL A 28 -3.07 0.66 2.07
N THR A 29 -2.27 1.33 2.94
CA THR A 29 -1.39 2.43 2.56
C THR A 29 0.05 2.04 2.85
N ILE A 30 0.91 2.12 1.84
CA ILE A 30 2.33 1.75 1.95
C ILE A 30 3.18 2.94 1.53
N CYS A 31 3.91 3.54 2.48
CA CYS A 31 4.74 4.72 2.22
C CYS A 31 6.17 4.34 1.83
N SER A 32 6.78 5.16 0.96
CA SER A 32 8.21 5.13 0.67
C SER A 32 9.04 5.37 1.93
N HIS A 33 10.30 4.96 1.92
CA HIS A 33 11.24 5.27 2.99
C HIS A 33 11.37 6.79 3.13
N ASP A 34 11.28 7.27 4.35
CA ASP A 34 11.31 8.70 4.71
C ASP A 34 10.34 9.59 3.92
N ARG A 35 9.30 8.99 3.32
CA ARG A 35 8.30 9.66 2.47
C ARG A 35 8.91 10.42 1.29
N GLU A 36 10.02 9.94 0.76
CA GLU A 36 10.63 10.48 -0.44
C GLU A 36 9.68 10.36 -1.64
N HIS A 37 9.59 11.40 -2.47
CA HIS A 37 8.86 11.39 -3.74
C HIS A 37 9.60 10.52 -4.77
N LEU A 38 9.51 9.20 -4.59
CA LEU A 38 10.32 8.22 -5.33
C LEU A 38 9.64 7.73 -6.61
N PHE A 39 8.30 7.78 -6.69
CA PHE A 39 7.54 7.05 -7.70
C PHE A 39 7.03 7.90 -8.85
N GLY A 40 7.21 9.22 -8.81
CA GLY A 40 6.76 10.16 -9.82
C GLY A 40 6.29 11.48 -9.21
N GLU A 41 5.47 12.20 -9.95
CA GLU A 41 4.96 13.51 -9.56
C GLU A 41 3.50 13.69 -9.97
N ILE A 42 2.81 14.64 -9.33
CA ILE A 42 1.46 15.06 -9.74
C ILE A 42 1.59 16.26 -10.66
N VAL A 43 1.07 16.13 -11.88
CA VAL A 43 1.02 17.19 -12.88
C VAL A 43 -0.42 17.34 -13.34
N ASN A 44 -0.99 18.55 -13.23
CA ASN A 44 -2.38 18.83 -13.60
C ASN A 44 -3.38 17.87 -12.92
N GLU A 45 -3.19 17.61 -11.63
CA GLU A 45 -4.04 16.73 -10.83
C GLU A 45 -3.99 15.24 -11.24
N GLU A 46 -3.04 14.85 -12.10
CA GLU A 46 -2.82 13.49 -12.54
C GLU A 46 -1.46 12.97 -12.08
N MET A 47 -1.40 11.70 -11.68
CA MET A 47 -0.15 11.06 -11.31
C MET A 47 0.63 10.65 -12.55
N GLN A 48 1.83 11.21 -12.71
CA GLN A 48 2.81 10.81 -13.72
C GLN A 48 3.87 9.90 -13.09
N LEU A 49 3.74 8.61 -13.34
CA LEU A 49 4.68 7.61 -12.84
C LEU A 49 6.03 7.72 -13.55
N ASN A 50 7.11 7.73 -12.78
CA ASN A 50 8.44 7.50 -13.31
C ASN A 50 8.74 5.98 -13.43
N GLU A 51 9.96 5.62 -13.82
CA GLU A 51 10.37 4.22 -13.98
C GLU A 51 10.21 3.39 -12.69
N TYR A 52 10.34 3.99 -11.49
CA TYR A 52 10.14 3.28 -10.23
C TYR A 52 8.66 3.12 -9.89
N GLY A 53 7.85 4.13 -10.19
CA GLY A 53 6.38 4.03 -10.07
C GLY A 53 5.80 2.95 -10.98
N LEU A 54 6.30 2.83 -12.21
CA LEU A 54 5.91 1.74 -13.12
C LEU A 54 6.30 0.37 -12.58
N ILE A 55 7.46 0.23 -11.92
CA ILE A 55 7.87 -1.01 -11.25
C ILE A 55 6.93 -1.33 -10.08
N VAL A 56 6.52 -0.33 -9.31
CA VAL A 56 5.55 -0.49 -8.20
C VAL A 56 4.22 -0.99 -8.75
N GLN A 57 3.67 -0.33 -9.77
CA GLN A 57 2.40 -0.69 -10.40
C GLN A 57 2.44 -2.12 -10.95
N GLN A 58 3.47 -2.47 -11.71
CA GLN A 58 3.62 -3.83 -12.27
C GLN A 58 3.76 -4.87 -11.16
N THR A 59 4.53 -4.58 -10.10
CA THR A 59 4.70 -5.52 -8.99
C THR A 59 3.41 -5.73 -8.20
N TRP A 60 2.57 -4.68 -8.10
CA TRP A 60 1.24 -4.81 -7.51
C TRP A 60 0.36 -5.76 -8.33
N GLN A 61 0.29 -5.53 -9.63
CA GLN A 61 -0.47 -6.39 -10.56
C GLN A 61 0.03 -7.84 -10.58
N ASP A 62 1.34 -8.05 -10.45
CA ASP A 62 1.95 -9.39 -10.42
C ASP A 62 1.55 -10.22 -9.18
N LEU A 63 1.03 -9.61 -8.10
CA LEU A 63 0.68 -10.31 -6.85
C LEU A 63 -0.27 -11.48 -7.08
N ILE A 64 -1.28 -11.33 -7.94
CA ILE A 64 -2.27 -12.38 -8.25
C ILE A 64 -1.64 -13.61 -8.92
N HIS A 65 -0.47 -13.46 -9.55
CA HIS A 65 0.23 -14.56 -10.18
C HIS A 65 1.13 -15.35 -9.21
N HIS A 66 1.43 -14.76 -8.06
CA HIS A 66 2.34 -15.33 -7.07
C HIS A 66 1.64 -15.78 -5.78
N ILE A 67 0.48 -15.21 -5.51
CA ILE A 67 -0.30 -15.48 -4.31
C ILE A 67 -1.67 -15.97 -4.73
N PRO A 68 -1.97 -17.26 -4.52
CA PRO A 68 -3.31 -17.78 -4.79
C PRO A 68 -4.33 -17.21 -3.82
N ASN A 69 -5.58 -17.22 -4.23
CA ASN A 69 -6.75 -16.80 -3.43
C ASN A 69 -6.73 -15.33 -3.01
N ILE A 70 -6.15 -14.46 -3.86
CA ILE A 70 -6.35 -13.02 -3.73
C ILE A 70 -6.87 -12.44 -5.04
N GLU A 71 -7.59 -11.35 -4.92
CA GLU A 71 -7.93 -10.44 -6.00
C GLU A 71 -7.42 -9.05 -5.63
N LEU A 72 -7.23 -8.21 -6.64
CA LEU A 72 -6.88 -6.82 -6.48
C LEU A 72 -8.04 -5.97 -6.97
N ASP A 73 -8.36 -4.96 -6.19
CA ASP A 73 -9.36 -3.97 -6.55
C ASP A 73 -8.67 -2.64 -6.86
N GLU A 74 -9.29 -1.50 -6.56
CA GLU A 74 -8.74 -0.18 -6.83
C GLU A 74 -7.34 0.03 -6.25
N PHE A 75 -6.50 0.71 -7.03
CA PHE A 75 -5.11 0.99 -6.70
C PHE A 75 -4.67 2.32 -7.27
N VAL A 76 -3.89 3.07 -6.50
CA VAL A 76 -3.18 4.26 -6.96
C VAL A 76 -1.76 4.29 -6.40
N CYS A 77 -0.78 4.57 -7.27
CA CYS A 77 0.57 4.88 -6.85
C CYS A 77 0.72 6.41 -6.85
N MET A 78 1.08 6.96 -5.69
CA MET A 78 1.30 8.39 -5.46
C MET A 78 2.81 8.70 -5.41
N PRO A 79 3.25 9.96 -5.40
CA PRO A 79 4.68 10.28 -5.43
C PRO A 79 5.51 9.58 -4.36
N ASN A 80 4.99 9.39 -3.15
CA ASN A 80 5.71 8.82 -2.01
C ASN A 80 4.98 7.70 -1.26
N HIS A 81 3.86 7.23 -1.79
CA HIS A 81 3.11 6.11 -1.20
C HIS A 81 2.23 5.44 -2.24
N LEU A 82 1.54 4.41 -1.84
CA LEU A 82 0.45 3.81 -2.61
C LEU A 82 -0.75 3.54 -1.72
N HIS A 83 -1.91 3.54 -2.32
CA HIS A 83 -3.13 2.97 -1.76
C HIS A 83 -3.61 1.83 -2.64
N GLY A 84 -4.19 0.81 -2.03
CA GLY A 84 -4.81 -0.26 -2.80
C GLY A 84 -5.70 -1.14 -1.94
N ILE A 85 -6.60 -1.86 -2.58
CA ILE A 85 -7.49 -2.84 -1.95
C ILE A 85 -7.04 -4.23 -2.35
N ILE A 86 -6.82 -5.09 -1.36
CA ILE A 86 -6.52 -6.50 -1.51
C ILE A 86 -7.72 -7.29 -1.00
N VAL A 87 -8.28 -8.15 -1.86
CA VAL A 87 -9.36 -9.07 -1.49
C VAL A 87 -8.75 -10.44 -1.24
N ILE A 88 -8.91 -10.96 -0.02
CA ILE A 88 -8.52 -12.32 0.33
C ILE A 88 -9.77 -13.20 0.17
N LEU A 89 -9.70 -14.16 -0.74
CA LEU A 89 -10.82 -15.05 -1.05
C LEU A 89 -10.86 -16.22 -0.05
N ASP A 90 -12.09 -16.71 0.23
CA ASP A 90 -12.23 -17.95 0.97
C ASP A 90 -11.82 -19.13 0.07
N THR A 91 -10.92 -19.97 0.57
CA THR A 91 -10.45 -21.17 -0.15
C THR A 91 -11.51 -22.26 -0.33
N MET A 92 -12.73 -22.04 0.21
CA MET A 92 -13.80 -23.04 0.24
C MET A 92 -14.79 -22.95 -0.94
N VAL A 93 -14.58 -22.06 -1.93
CA VAL A 93 -15.48 -21.95 -3.09
C VAL A 93 -14.88 -22.63 -4.33
N GLY A 94 -14.77 -23.94 -4.27
CA GLY A 94 -14.68 -24.79 -5.45
C GLY A 94 -16.04 -25.45 -5.67
N ALA A 95 -16.82 -24.94 -6.59
CA ALA A 95 -17.99 -25.65 -7.07
C ALA A 95 -17.52 -26.88 -7.85
N GLY A 96 -17.52 -28.04 -7.20
CA GLY A 96 -17.37 -29.33 -7.84
C GLY A 96 -16.02 -30.01 -7.67
N SER A 97 -16.07 -31.15 -6.96
CA SER A 97 -15.11 -32.25 -6.91
C SER A 97 -13.73 -32.00 -6.32
N GLU A 98 -13.55 -32.55 -5.16
CA GLU A 98 -12.38 -32.76 -4.31
C GLU A 98 -11.83 -31.50 -3.62
N PRO A 99 -11.60 -31.60 -2.27
CA PRO A 99 -10.90 -30.54 -1.55
C PRO A 99 -9.50 -30.42 -2.12
N ALA A 100 -9.20 -29.26 -2.72
CA ALA A 100 -7.85 -28.94 -3.09
C ALA A 100 -6.94 -29.11 -1.87
N PRO A 101 -5.73 -29.69 -2.01
CA PRO A 101 -4.85 -29.91 -0.87
C PRO A 101 -4.59 -28.59 -0.18
N THR A 102 -4.87 -28.51 1.09
CA THR A 102 -4.66 -27.45 2.07
C THR A 102 -3.85 -26.26 1.53
N GLY A 103 -4.51 -25.37 0.79
CA GLY A 103 -3.90 -24.19 0.23
C GLY A 103 -3.41 -23.30 1.38
N LYS A 104 -2.11 -22.97 1.39
CA LYS A 104 -1.53 -22.05 2.35
C LYS A 104 -2.32 -20.74 2.30
N ARG A 105 -3.00 -20.39 3.40
CA ARG A 105 -3.60 -19.07 3.54
C ARG A 105 -2.49 -18.04 3.74
N TYR A 106 -2.53 -16.98 2.99
CA TYR A 106 -1.61 -15.86 3.13
C TYR A 106 -2.27 -14.79 3.99
N GLU A 107 -1.61 -14.42 5.08
CA GLU A 107 -2.02 -13.26 5.85
C GLU A 107 -1.74 -11.97 5.06
N LEU A 108 -2.54 -10.93 5.27
CA LEU A 108 -2.33 -9.60 4.68
C LEU A 108 -0.88 -9.12 4.86
N SER A 109 -0.30 -9.36 6.03
CA SER A 109 1.09 -9.02 6.34
C SER A 109 2.10 -9.69 5.43
N GLU A 110 1.87 -10.94 5.07
CA GLU A 110 2.74 -11.70 4.17
C GLU A 110 2.60 -11.20 2.73
N ILE A 111 1.38 -10.87 2.30
CA ILE A 111 1.11 -10.30 0.97
C ILE A 111 1.86 -8.96 0.82
N VAL A 112 1.69 -8.05 1.78
CA VAL A 112 2.38 -6.76 1.79
C VAL A 112 3.90 -6.93 1.88
N ARG A 113 4.40 -7.90 2.68
CA ARG A 113 5.82 -8.21 2.77
C ARG A 113 6.39 -8.66 1.44
N GLN A 114 5.70 -9.54 0.71
CA GLN A 114 6.12 -10.00 -0.61
C GLN A 114 6.15 -8.83 -1.61
N PHE A 115 5.09 -8.05 -1.68
CA PHE A 115 5.05 -6.85 -2.51
C PHE A 115 6.24 -5.92 -2.25
N LYS A 116 6.49 -5.55 -0.97
CA LYS A 116 7.62 -4.68 -0.60
C LYS A 116 8.97 -5.29 -0.98
N THR A 117 9.13 -6.60 -0.80
CA THR A 117 10.38 -7.29 -1.11
C THR A 117 10.67 -7.28 -2.60
N PHE A 118 9.69 -7.65 -3.43
CA PHE A 118 9.90 -7.76 -4.88
C PHE A 118 10.01 -6.38 -5.55
N SER A 119 9.17 -5.42 -5.17
CA SER A 119 9.26 -4.05 -5.71
C SER A 119 10.57 -3.38 -5.31
N ALA A 120 11.00 -3.49 -4.05
CA ALA A 120 12.28 -2.94 -3.61
C ALA A 120 13.47 -3.59 -4.32
N LYS A 121 13.43 -4.91 -4.54
CA LYS A 121 14.48 -5.61 -5.30
C LYS A 121 14.57 -5.06 -6.72
N ARG A 122 13.45 -4.99 -7.46
CA ARG A 122 13.39 -4.49 -8.84
C ARG A 122 13.85 -3.02 -8.94
N ILE A 123 13.43 -2.16 -8.01
CA ILE A 123 13.86 -0.75 -7.95
C ILE A 123 15.36 -0.66 -7.67
N ASN A 124 15.89 -1.44 -6.72
CA ASN A 124 17.31 -1.43 -6.37
C ASN A 124 18.20 -1.97 -7.51
N GLU A 125 17.73 -2.95 -8.26
CA GLU A 125 18.39 -3.43 -9.48
C GLU A 125 18.43 -2.31 -10.53
N LYS A 126 17.32 -1.61 -10.73
CA LYS A 126 17.20 -0.51 -11.70
C LYS A 126 18.12 0.66 -11.34
N ARG A 127 18.16 1.09 -10.07
CA ARG A 127 19.02 2.18 -9.59
C ARG A 127 20.46 1.75 -9.27
N LYS A 128 20.81 0.47 -9.50
CA LYS A 128 22.12 -0.13 -9.23
C LYS A 128 22.60 0.09 -7.79
N SER A 129 21.68 0.03 -6.84
CA SER A 129 21.95 0.31 -5.42
C SER A 129 21.34 -0.80 -4.55
N THR A 130 22.15 -1.79 -4.19
CA THR A 130 21.72 -2.92 -3.37
C THR A 130 21.51 -2.50 -1.91
N GLY A 131 20.39 -2.96 -1.31
CA GLY A 131 20.12 -2.76 0.11
C GLY A 131 19.60 -1.38 0.50
N THR A 132 19.43 -0.45 -0.44
CA THR A 132 18.85 0.86 -0.15
C THR A 132 17.36 0.70 0.18
N PRO A 133 16.88 1.22 1.31
CA PRO A 133 15.47 1.16 1.65
C PRO A 133 14.60 1.82 0.58
N VAL A 134 13.48 1.19 0.26
CA VAL A 134 12.44 1.73 -0.64
C VAL A 134 11.17 2.05 0.13
N TRP A 135 10.84 1.21 1.10
CA TRP A 135 9.61 1.27 1.86
C TRP A 135 9.84 1.53 3.34
N GLN A 136 8.91 2.21 3.99
CA GLN A 136 8.83 2.23 5.44
C GLN A 136 8.60 0.81 5.98
N ARG A 137 9.02 0.56 7.22
CA ARG A 137 8.90 -0.77 7.85
C ARG A 137 7.43 -1.21 7.97
N ASN A 138 6.57 -0.31 8.43
CA ASN A 138 5.15 -0.56 8.66
C ASN A 138 4.31 -0.14 7.44
N TYR A 139 3.01 -0.38 7.52
CA TYR A 139 1.99 0.08 6.60
C TYR A 139 0.71 0.33 7.39
N TYR A 140 -0.20 1.13 6.84
CA TYR A 140 -1.54 1.30 7.38
C TYR A 140 -2.47 0.29 6.73
N GLU A 141 -3.45 -0.21 7.50
CA GLU A 141 -4.49 -1.12 7.02
C GLU A 141 -5.85 -0.75 7.62
N HIS A 142 -6.89 -0.92 6.82
CA HIS A 142 -8.28 -0.79 7.21
C HIS A 142 -9.06 -1.98 6.67
N ILE A 143 -9.87 -2.62 7.52
CA ILE A 143 -10.73 -3.73 7.13
C ILE A 143 -12.02 -3.14 6.61
N ILE A 144 -12.32 -3.38 5.34
CA ILE A 144 -13.57 -2.94 4.71
C ILE A 144 -14.70 -3.84 5.20
N ARG A 145 -15.79 -3.26 5.69
CA ARG A 145 -16.81 -3.98 6.42
C ARG A 145 -18.13 -4.15 5.68
N ASP A 146 -18.40 -3.28 4.73
CA ASP A 146 -19.64 -3.30 3.95
C ASP A 146 -19.45 -2.56 2.60
N ASP A 147 -20.47 -2.64 1.75
CA ASP A 147 -20.47 -2.05 0.42
C ASP A 147 -20.29 -0.53 0.43
N ASN A 148 -20.78 0.17 1.45
CA ASN A 148 -20.61 1.61 1.58
C ASN A 148 -19.15 1.96 1.92
N ASP A 149 -18.53 1.21 2.82
CA ASP A 149 -17.12 1.35 3.19
C ASP A 149 -16.22 1.07 1.97
N LEU A 150 -16.54 0.02 1.19
CA LEU A 150 -15.86 -0.29 -0.06
C LEU A 150 -15.98 0.83 -1.09
N HIS A 151 -17.21 1.32 -1.32
CA HIS A 151 -17.46 2.41 -2.25
C HIS A 151 -16.69 3.67 -1.88
N ASN A 152 -16.75 4.09 -0.62
CA ASN A 152 -16.03 5.27 -0.13
C ASN A 152 -14.51 5.10 -0.25
N THR A 153 -14.00 3.89 0.00
CA THR A 153 -12.57 3.58 -0.13
C THR A 153 -12.11 3.63 -1.57
N ARG A 154 -12.89 3.10 -2.52
CA ARG A 154 -12.62 3.21 -3.96
C ARG A 154 -12.58 4.67 -4.42
N GLU A 155 -13.60 5.46 -4.03
CA GLU A 155 -13.63 6.89 -4.35
C GLU A 155 -12.43 7.64 -3.75
N TYR A 156 -12.04 7.31 -2.52
CA TYR A 156 -10.85 7.88 -1.90
C TYR A 156 -9.59 7.57 -2.72
N ILE A 157 -9.39 6.32 -3.16
CA ILE A 157 -8.25 5.91 -3.98
C ILE A 157 -8.23 6.65 -5.31
N LEU A 158 -9.35 6.65 -6.05
CA LEU A 158 -9.47 7.27 -7.37
C LEU A 158 -9.25 8.79 -7.34
N ASN A 159 -9.75 9.45 -6.29
CA ASN A 159 -9.63 10.90 -6.13
C ASN A 159 -8.34 11.35 -5.43
N ASN A 160 -7.45 10.42 -5.07
CA ASN A 160 -6.24 10.76 -4.32
C ASN A 160 -5.31 11.71 -5.09
N PRO A 161 -5.05 11.54 -6.40
CA PRO A 161 -4.25 12.49 -7.18
C PRO A 161 -4.81 13.92 -7.16
N LEU A 162 -6.13 14.10 -7.29
CA LEU A 162 -6.81 15.39 -7.21
C LEU A 162 -6.63 16.08 -5.85
N LYS A 163 -6.55 15.27 -4.78
CA LYS A 163 -6.45 15.73 -3.39
C LYS A 163 -5.02 15.75 -2.86
N TRP A 164 -4.03 15.44 -3.69
CA TRP A 164 -2.63 15.34 -3.29
C TRP A 164 -2.11 16.54 -2.50
N PHE A 165 -2.53 17.73 -2.89
CA PHE A 165 -2.15 18.95 -2.20
C PHE A 165 -2.54 18.97 -0.72
N PHE A 166 -3.64 18.32 -0.35
CA PHE A 166 -4.16 18.23 1.02
C PHE A 166 -3.84 16.91 1.70
N ASP A 167 -3.18 15.98 0.99
CA ASP A 167 -2.87 14.65 1.52
C ASP A 167 -1.93 14.72 2.72
N GLU A 168 -2.22 13.93 3.76
CA GLU A 168 -1.41 13.86 5.00
C GLU A 168 -0.01 13.29 4.74
N GLU A 169 0.16 12.49 3.68
CA GLU A 169 1.44 11.93 3.28
C GLU A 169 2.28 12.92 2.45
N ASN A 170 1.71 14.05 2.00
CA ASN A 170 2.43 15.10 1.27
C ASN A 170 3.22 15.99 2.23
N LEU A 171 4.52 15.78 2.31
CA LEU A 171 5.42 16.58 3.19
C LEU A 171 5.51 18.07 2.79
N ASN A 172 5.17 18.43 1.56
CA ASN A 172 5.23 19.81 1.05
C ASN A 172 3.93 20.59 1.28
N ARG A 173 2.91 19.96 1.88
CA ARG A 173 1.59 20.56 2.14
C ARG A 173 1.67 21.91 2.86
N ASP A 174 2.52 22.00 3.89
CA ASP A 174 2.62 23.20 4.74
C ASP A 174 3.31 24.37 4.05
N CYS A 175 4.16 24.13 3.04
CA CYS A 175 4.77 25.17 2.23
C CYS A 175 3.77 25.80 1.28
N ALA A 176 2.95 24.98 0.65
CA ALA A 176 2.01 25.40 -0.38
C ALA A 176 0.78 26.17 0.19
N ILE A 177 0.36 25.87 1.43
CA ILE A 177 -0.72 26.63 2.11
C ILE A 177 -0.29 28.08 2.41
N LYS A 178 1.01 28.34 2.62
CA LYS A 178 1.53 29.69 2.87
C LYS A 178 1.58 30.55 1.64
N GLU A 179 1.88 29.95 0.47
CA GLU A 179 1.94 30.67 -0.83
C GLU A 179 0.57 31.04 -1.39
N SER A 180 -0.49 30.30 -1.01
CA SER A 180 -1.88 30.62 -1.43
C SER A 180 -2.59 31.64 -0.53
N SER A 181 -1.91 32.18 0.48
CA SER A 181 -2.46 33.14 1.45
C SER A 181 -1.89 34.56 1.29
N GLU A 182 -1.07 34.80 0.26
CA GLU A 182 -0.57 36.12 -0.17
C GLU A 182 -1.26 36.54 -1.50
#